data_dd33eede83e8c66b2b38c91bfd22f226
#
_entry.id   dd33eede83e8c66b2b38c91bfd22f226
#
_cell.length_a   1.000
_cell.length_b   1.000
_cell.length_c   1.000
_cell.angle_alpha   90.00
_cell.angle_beta   90.00
_cell.angle_gamma   90.00
#
_symmetry.space_group_name_H-M   'P 1'
#
loop_
_entity.id
_entity.type
_entity.pdbx_description
1 polymer ?
#
loop_
_entity_poly.entity_id
_entity_poly.type
_entity_poly.pdbx_seq_one_letter_code
_entity_poly.pdbx_strand_id
1 'polypeptide(L)'
;SFMDEFTNIKALLTIVQPGMEGGNAFADVVSGKVNPSGKLTDTWAYKYEDYPNAETFSHNNGNVETKVYEEGMYVGYRYFDTFDVPVRYGFGFGLSYTDFEINDYCLESLENKKMTISVQVKNTGKVSGKEVVQVYASLPGGILEKEAHRLVAYAKTSELKPDESEK
;
A
#
# COMPACT_ATOMS: atom_id res chain seq x y z
N SER A 1 -8.32 11.74 13.06
CA SER A 1 -6.96 12.29 12.85
C SER A 1 -7.04 13.81 12.87
N PHE A 2 -6.04 14.49 13.44
CA PHE A 2 -6.00 15.97 13.45
C PHE A 2 -6.16 16.59 12.04
N MET A 3 -5.82 15.84 10.99
CA MET A 3 -6.01 16.28 9.60
C MET A 3 -7.48 16.50 9.23
N ASP A 4 -8.42 15.85 9.90
CA ASP A 4 -9.86 16.00 9.64
C ASP A 4 -10.41 17.35 10.17
N GLU A 5 -9.65 18.00 11.04
CA GLU A 5 -9.98 19.33 11.60
C GLU A 5 -9.65 20.47 10.62
N PHE A 6 -8.88 20.20 9.57
CA PHE A 6 -8.43 21.19 8.60
C PHE A 6 -9.08 21.01 7.23
N THR A 7 -10.11 21.75 6.95
CA THR A 7 -10.83 21.69 5.66
C THR A 7 -10.03 22.20 4.46
N ASN A 8 -8.92 22.91 4.71
CA ASN A 8 -8.11 23.57 3.68
C ASN A 8 -6.89 22.75 3.23
N ILE A 9 -6.64 21.57 3.83
CA ILE A 9 -5.58 20.67 3.37
C ILE A 9 -5.99 20.10 2.01
N LYS A 10 -5.19 20.38 0.97
CA LYS A 10 -5.43 19.88 -0.40
C LYS A 10 -4.55 18.71 -0.80
N ALA A 11 -3.42 18.55 -0.12
CA ALA A 11 -2.50 17.44 -0.37
C ALA A 11 -1.77 17.06 0.91
N LEU A 12 -1.39 15.81 1.00
CA LEU A 12 -0.57 15.25 2.07
C LEU A 12 0.57 14.46 1.43
N LEU A 13 1.81 14.81 1.79
CA LEU A 13 2.99 14.09 1.36
C LEU A 13 3.68 13.49 2.58
N THR A 14 3.79 12.17 2.59
CA THR A 14 4.50 11.42 3.64
C THR A 14 5.91 11.11 3.16
N ILE A 15 6.92 11.56 3.88
CA ILE A 15 8.34 11.39 3.51
C ILE A 15 9.13 10.49 4.45
N VAL A 16 8.48 9.94 5.46
CA VAL A 16 9.02 9.02 6.48
C VAL A 16 10.40 9.46 6.99
N GLN A 17 11.46 8.72 6.68
CA GLN A 17 12.86 9.02 7.05
C GLN A 17 13.71 9.15 5.78
N PRO A 18 13.78 10.31 5.16
CA PRO A 18 14.30 10.48 3.80
C PRO A 18 15.83 10.53 3.71
N GLY A 19 16.56 10.52 4.83
CA GLY A 19 18.03 10.62 4.84
C GLY A 19 18.55 12.02 4.49
N MET A 20 19.84 12.12 4.17
CA MET A 20 20.52 13.40 3.96
C MET A 20 19.98 14.21 2.77
N GLU A 21 19.58 13.54 1.70
CA GLU A 21 19.04 14.17 0.48
C GLU A 21 17.54 14.41 0.54
N GLY A 22 16.90 14.18 1.68
CA GLY A 22 15.47 14.28 1.85
C GLY A 22 14.86 15.63 1.49
N GLY A 23 15.56 16.71 1.81
CA GLY A 23 15.14 18.07 1.45
C GLY A 23 15.11 18.28 -0.07
N ASN A 24 16.13 17.81 -0.78
CA ASN A 24 16.19 17.88 -2.24
C ASN A 24 15.13 17.02 -2.88
N ALA A 25 14.94 15.78 -2.42
CA ALA A 25 13.89 14.89 -2.91
C ALA A 25 12.48 15.46 -2.69
N PHE A 26 12.24 16.06 -1.53
CA PHE A 26 10.98 16.73 -1.23
C PHE A 26 10.73 17.90 -2.20
N ALA A 27 11.73 18.77 -2.39
CA ALA A 27 11.63 19.90 -3.30
C ALA A 27 11.36 19.46 -4.76
N ASP A 28 12.03 18.41 -5.22
CA ASP A 28 11.84 17.85 -6.56
C ASP A 28 10.42 17.29 -6.77
N VAL A 29 9.84 16.65 -5.76
CA VAL A 29 8.45 16.17 -5.80
C VAL A 29 7.48 17.36 -5.80
N VAL A 30 7.60 18.28 -4.84
CA VAL A 30 6.65 19.41 -4.70
C VAL A 30 6.70 20.35 -5.90
N SER A 31 7.86 20.52 -6.52
CA SER A 31 8.01 21.32 -7.74
C SER A 31 7.51 20.62 -9.01
N GLY A 32 7.17 19.34 -8.93
CA GLY A 32 6.76 18.54 -10.10
C GLY A 32 7.91 18.07 -10.99
N LYS A 33 9.16 18.29 -10.58
CA LYS A 33 10.34 17.80 -11.31
C LYS A 33 10.44 16.28 -11.28
N VAL A 34 9.98 15.67 -10.18
CA VAL A 34 9.89 14.22 -10.01
C VAL A 34 8.45 13.84 -9.69
N ASN A 35 7.89 12.91 -10.43
CA ASN A 35 6.58 12.34 -10.14
C ASN A 35 6.71 11.30 -9.02
N PRO A 36 6.00 11.46 -7.88
CA PRO A 36 6.04 10.48 -6.80
C PRO A 36 5.44 9.15 -7.24
N SER A 37 6.06 8.06 -6.83
CA SER A 37 5.60 6.70 -7.12
C SER A 37 5.72 5.78 -5.91
N GLY A 38 5.84 6.36 -4.71
CA GLY A 38 5.82 5.64 -3.45
C GLY A 38 4.41 5.16 -3.12
N LYS A 39 4.32 3.97 -2.54
CA LYS A 39 3.06 3.39 -2.03
C LYS A 39 3.21 3.14 -0.54
N LEU A 40 2.13 3.29 0.22
CA LEU A 40 2.12 2.97 1.64
C LEU A 40 2.40 1.49 1.86
N THR A 41 3.30 1.23 2.79
CA THR A 41 3.68 -0.13 3.21
C THR A 41 2.91 -0.60 4.44
N ASP A 42 1.97 0.21 4.90
CA ASP A 42 1.09 -0.05 6.02
C ASP A 42 -0.33 0.47 5.72
N THR A 43 -1.26 0.15 6.60
CA THR A 43 -2.65 0.61 6.53
C THR A 43 -2.89 1.68 7.59
N TRP A 44 -3.49 2.80 7.19
CA TRP A 44 -3.81 3.91 8.09
C TRP A 44 -5.28 3.90 8.45
N ALA A 45 -5.56 3.57 9.70
CA ALA A 45 -6.90 3.63 10.26
C ALA A 45 -7.40 5.08 10.42
N TYR A 46 -8.69 5.27 10.59
CA TYR A 46 -9.26 6.57 10.96
C TYR A 46 -8.91 6.95 12.39
N LYS A 47 -8.93 5.97 13.30
CA LYS A 47 -8.65 6.15 14.73
C LYS A 47 -7.62 5.15 15.21
N TYR A 48 -6.93 5.49 16.27
CA TYR A 48 -5.96 4.59 16.89
C TYR A 48 -6.61 3.31 17.43
N GLU A 49 -7.81 3.42 17.96
CA GLU A 49 -8.60 2.31 18.51
C GLU A 49 -9.04 1.30 17.46
N ASP A 50 -9.01 1.67 16.18
CA ASP A 50 -9.35 0.76 15.07
C ASP A 50 -8.24 -0.26 14.78
N TYR A 51 -7.02 -0.07 15.31
CA TYR A 51 -5.94 -1.04 15.16
C TYR A 51 -6.11 -2.23 16.10
N PRO A 52 -5.78 -3.46 15.64
CA PRO A 52 -5.81 -4.61 16.54
C PRO A 52 -4.86 -4.36 17.73
N ASN A 53 -5.29 -4.74 18.92
CA ASN A 53 -4.53 -4.60 20.17
C ASN A 53 -4.08 -3.16 20.51
N ALA A 54 -4.81 -2.14 20.08
CA ALA A 54 -4.51 -0.74 20.38
C ALA A 54 -4.35 -0.47 21.89
N GLU A 55 -5.14 -1.15 22.72
CA GLU A 55 -5.11 -1.00 24.17
C GLU A 55 -3.80 -1.49 24.81
N THR A 56 -3.15 -2.47 24.23
CA THR A 56 -1.93 -3.08 24.77
C THR A 56 -0.66 -2.66 24.04
N PHE A 57 -0.77 -2.01 22.87
CA PHE A 57 0.36 -1.58 22.08
C PHE A 57 1.23 -0.59 22.84
N SER A 58 2.56 -0.72 22.67
CA SER A 58 3.56 0.18 23.30
C SER A 58 3.39 0.36 24.82
N HIS A 59 3.06 -0.73 25.52
CA HIS A 59 2.88 -0.75 26.97
C HIS A 59 1.69 0.08 27.51
N ASN A 60 0.69 0.35 26.71
CA ASN A 60 -0.52 1.05 27.13
C ASN A 60 -1.27 0.33 28.28
N ASN A 61 -1.06 -0.98 28.44
CA ASN A 61 -1.56 -1.77 29.55
C ASN A 61 -0.75 -1.62 30.85
N GLY A 62 0.28 -0.76 30.87
CA GLY A 62 1.16 -0.54 32.04
C GLY A 62 2.26 -1.58 32.23
N ASN A 63 2.30 -2.65 31.43
CA ASN A 63 3.36 -3.66 31.51
C ASN A 63 4.54 -3.26 30.63
N VAL A 64 5.66 -2.86 31.23
CA VAL A 64 6.88 -2.44 30.54
C VAL A 64 7.92 -3.57 30.39
N GLU A 65 7.69 -4.72 31.02
CA GLU A 65 8.65 -5.84 31.01
C GLU A 65 8.40 -6.80 29.84
N THR A 66 7.13 -6.98 29.47
CA THR A 66 6.74 -7.93 28.43
C THR A 66 5.80 -7.29 27.41
N LYS A 67 5.99 -7.61 26.13
CA LYS A 67 5.05 -7.29 25.06
C LYS A 67 4.52 -8.59 24.46
N VAL A 68 3.22 -8.76 24.49
CA VAL A 68 2.54 -9.89 23.86
C VAL A 68 2.03 -9.45 22.50
N TYR A 69 2.33 -10.23 21.45
CA TYR A 69 1.83 -10.04 20.09
C TYR A 69 0.62 -10.96 19.92
N GLU A 70 -0.56 -10.39 20.05
CA GLU A 70 -1.83 -11.12 20.04
C GLU A 70 -2.50 -11.18 18.67
N GLU A 71 -2.01 -10.37 17.72
CA GLU A 71 -2.61 -10.18 16.40
C GLU A 71 -2.60 -11.44 15.53
N GLY A 72 -1.66 -12.35 15.78
CA GLY A 72 -1.48 -13.54 14.94
C GLY A 72 -1.20 -13.16 13.49
N MET A 73 -1.99 -13.69 12.56
CA MET A 73 -1.87 -13.35 11.13
C MET A 73 -2.54 -12.02 10.75
N TYR A 74 -3.37 -11.47 11.62
CA TYR A 74 -4.20 -10.30 11.33
C TYR A 74 -3.46 -8.99 11.62
N VAL A 75 -2.41 -8.73 10.86
CA VAL A 75 -1.58 -7.53 10.94
C VAL A 75 -1.80 -6.66 9.70
N GLY A 76 -1.94 -5.33 9.90
CA GLY A 76 -2.11 -4.37 8.82
C GLY A 76 -3.35 -4.67 7.96
N TYR A 77 -3.22 -4.59 6.63
CA TYR A 77 -4.34 -4.80 5.70
C TYR A 77 -5.05 -6.15 5.91
N ARG A 78 -4.35 -7.19 6.37
CA ARG A 78 -4.97 -8.50 6.62
C ARG A 78 -6.06 -8.41 7.69
N TYR A 79 -5.84 -7.60 8.72
CA TYR A 79 -6.86 -7.32 9.73
C TYR A 79 -8.00 -6.50 9.13
N PHE A 80 -7.69 -5.33 8.60
CA PHE A 80 -8.69 -4.39 8.14
C PHE A 80 -9.59 -4.97 7.04
N ASP A 81 -9.01 -5.67 6.07
CA ASP A 81 -9.76 -6.25 4.96
C ASP A 81 -10.51 -7.55 5.34
N THR A 82 -10.04 -8.29 6.35
CA THR A 82 -10.72 -9.51 6.81
C THR A 82 -11.95 -9.19 7.65
N PHE A 83 -11.88 -8.12 8.44
CA PHE A 83 -12.95 -7.73 9.37
C PHE A 83 -13.75 -6.52 8.89
N ASP A 84 -13.57 -6.12 7.63
CA ASP A 84 -14.27 -4.98 7.00
C ASP A 84 -14.16 -3.69 7.83
N VAL A 85 -13.00 -3.45 8.45
CA VAL A 85 -12.77 -2.24 9.24
C VAL A 85 -12.39 -1.09 8.30
N PRO A 86 -13.16 0.01 8.28
CA PRO A 86 -12.88 1.14 7.40
C PRO A 86 -11.52 1.76 7.67
N VAL A 87 -10.79 2.09 6.61
CA VAL A 87 -9.45 2.68 6.69
C VAL A 87 -9.39 4.04 5.99
N ARG A 88 -8.49 4.90 6.46
CA ARG A 88 -8.24 6.18 5.82
C ARG A 88 -7.44 6.02 4.54
N TYR A 89 -6.36 5.26 4.60
CA TYR A 89 -5.53 4.87 3.47
C TYR A 89 -5.15 3.40 3.61
N GLY A 90 -5.45 2.63 2.59
CA GLY A 90 -5.12 1.21 2.54
C GLY A 90 -3.64 0.95 2.27
N PHE A 91 -3.20 -0.25 2.53
CA PHE A 91 -1.90 -0.75 2.09
C PHE A 91 -1.75 -0.60 0.58
N GLY A 92 -0.61 -0.09 0.14
CA GLY A 92 -0.35 0.15 -1.29
C GLY A 92 -0.97 1.45 -1.84
N PHE A 93 -1.65 2.25 -1.02
CA PHE A 93 -2.16 3.54 -1.46
C PHE A 93 -1.01 4.52 -1.76
N GLY A 94 -1.17 5.30 -2.80
CA GLY A 94 -0.27 6.37 -3.17
C GLY A 94 -0.68 6.99 -4.50
N LEU A 95 -0.80 8.32 -4.53
CA LEU A 95 -1.18 9.09 -5.71
C LEU A 95 0.05 9.38 -6.58
N SER A 96 -0.21 9.68 -7.83
CA SER A 96 0.76 10.09 -8.84
C SER A 96 0.30 11.40 -9.49
N TYR A 97 1.20 12.09 -10.19
CA TYR A 97 0.86 13.23 -11.04
C TYR A 97 0.37 12.80 -12.43
N THR A 98 0.27 11.50 -12.67
CA THR A 98 -0.27 10.89 -13.89
C THR A 98 -1.20 9.74 -13.51
N ASP A 99 -1.94 9.24 -14.49
CA ASP A 99 -2.88 8.15 -14.33
C ASP A 99 -2.36 6.90 -15.03
N PHE A 100 -2.69 5.73 -14.48
CA PHE A 100 -2.32 4.45 -15.04
C PHE A 100 -3.56 3.58 -15.21
N GLU A 101 -3.56 2.80 -16.28
CA GLU A 101 -4.50 1.74 -16.51
C GLU A 101 -3.78 0.40 -16.40
N ILE A 102 -4.35 -0.51 -15.62
CA ILE A 102 -3.86 -1.88 -15.42
C ILE A 102 -4.87 -2.82 -16.05
N ASN A 103 -4.49 -3.49 -17.12
CA ASN A 103 -5.38 -4.36 -17.89
C ASN A 103 -4.64 -5.58 -18.45
N ASP A 104 -5.32 -6.35 -19.31
CA ASP A 104 -4.75 -7.52 -20.02
C ASP A 104 -4.03 -8.50 -19.10
N TYR A 105 -4.58 -8.75 -17.92
CA TYR A 105 -4.02 -9.76 -17.01
C TYR A 105 -4.28 -11.16 -17.55
N CYS A 106 -3.24 -11.97 -17.53
CA CYS A 106 -3.26 -13.34 -18.01
C CYS A 106 -2.48 -14.27 -17.10
N LEU A 107 -3.01 -15.48 -16.90
CA LEU A 107 -2.26 -16.60 -16.33
C LEU A 107 -1.44 -17.24 -17.46
N GLU A 108 -0.14 -16.97 -17.49
CA GLU A 108 0.77 -17.49 -18.52
C GLU A 108 1.12 -18.96 -18.30
N SER A 109 1.38 -19.35 -17.05
CA SER A 109 1.71 -20.74 -16.72
C SER A 109 1.39 -21.08 -15.27
N LEU A 110 1.15 -22.36 -15.04
CA LEU A 110 1.06 -22.98 -13.72
C LEU A 110 1.86 -24.29 -13.73
N GLU A 111 3.13 -24.23 -13.35
CA GLU A 111 4.05 -25.34 -13.37
C GLU A 111 4.79 -25.47 -12.04
N ASN A 112 5.00 -26.69 -11.57
CA ASN A 112 5.76 -26.97 -10.34
C ASN A 112 5.29 -26.16 -9.13
N LYS A 113 3.98 -25.96 -8.97
CA LYS A 113 3.37 -25.12 -7.92
C LYS A 113 3.76 -23.63 -8.02
N LYS A 114 4.27 -23.20 -9.16
CA LYS A 114 4.61 -21.80 -9.44
C LYS A 114 3.66 -21.27 -10.50
N MET A 115 3.08 -20.11 -10.22
CA MET A 115 2.17 -19.40 -11.11
C MET A 115 2.90 -18.21 -11.72
N THR A 116 2.82 -18.05 -13.03
CA THR A 116 3.29 -16.86 -13.73
C THR A 116 2.08 -16.08 -14.25
N ILE A 117 1.96 -14.85 -13.81
CA ILE A 117 0.89 -13.94 -14.21
C ILE A 117 1.55 -12.77 -14.94
N SER A 118 1.00 -12.38 -16.07
CA SER A 118 1.35 -11.15 -16.75
C SER A 118 0.21 -10.15 -16.69
N VAL A 119 0.57 -8.88 -16.72
CA VAL A 119 -0.37 -7.77 -16.71
C VAL A 119 0.23 -6.61 -17.50
N GLN A 120 -0.59 -5.88 -18.24
CA GLN A 120 -0.17 -4.68 -18.95
C GLN A 120 -0.50 -3.45 -18.10
N VAL A 121 0.48 -2.57 -17.94
CA VAL A 121 0.33 -1.25 -17.32
C VAL A 121 0.56 -0.19 -18.38
N LYS A 122 -0.40 0.70 -18.55
CA LYS A 122 -0.32 1.84 -19.48
C LYS A 122 -0.39 3.15 -18.71
N ASN A 123 0.50 4.09 -19.01
CA ASN A 123 0.37 5.48 -18.57
C ASN A 123 -0.65 6.19 -19.43
N THR A 124 -1.80 6.52 -18.87
CA THR A 124 -2.91 7.20 -19.58
C THR A 124 -2.96 8.70 -19.31
N GLY A 125 -2.08 9.20 -18.43
CA GLY A 125 -1.99 10.61 -18.11
C GLY A 125 -0.98 11.36 -18.96
N LYS A 126 -0.55 12.53 -18.48
CA LYS A 126 0.25 13.49 -19.25
C LYS A 126 1.70 13.64 -18.78
N VAL A 127 2.07 12.99 -17.71
CA VAL A 127 3.39 13.09 -17.08
C VAL A 127 4.01 11.70 -17.01
N SER A 128 5.31 11.57 -17.20
CA SER A 128 6.03 10.31 -17.01
C SER A 128 5.92 9.87 -15.55
N GLY A 129 5.80 8.56 -15.34
CA GLY A 129 5.66 8.03 -13.98
C GLY A 129 5.84 6.53 -13.90
N LYS A 130 5.76 6.01 -12.70
CA LYS A 130 5.89 4.57 -12.38
C LYS A 130 4.70 4.11 -11.57
N GLU A 131 4.25 2.89 -11.82
CA GLU A 131 3.16 2.27 -11.05
C GLU A 131 3.60 0.96 -10.42
N VAL A 132 2.92 0.56 -9.33
CA VAL A 132 3.16 -0.70 -8.63
C VAL A 132 1.95 -1.61 -8.83
N VAL A 133 2.19 -2.76 -9.44
CA VAL A 133 1.21 -3.84 -9.54
C VAL A 133 1.35 -4.74 -8.31
N GLN A 134 0.23 -5.06 -7.69
CA GLN A 134 0.14 -5.96 -6.54
C GLN A 134 -0.77 -7.14 -6.90
N VAL A 135 -0.33 -8.35 -6.58
CA VAL A 135 -1.09 -9.59 -6.80
C VAL A 135 -1.46 -10.17 -5.45
N TYR A 136 -2.74 -10.35 -5.23
CA TYR A 136 -3.28 -10.93 -4.02
C TYR A 136 -3.91 -12.29 -4.31
N ALA A 137 -3.74 -13.22 -3.37
CA ALA A 137 -4.40 -14.52 -3.39
C ALA A 137 -5.44 -14.59 -2.27
N SER A 138 -6.65 -14.98 -2.63
CA SER A 138 -7.71 -15.38 -1.69
C SER A 138 -7.86 -16.89 -1.72
N LEU A 139 -7.81 -17.50 -0.57
CA LEU A 139 -7.98 -18.95 -0.44
C LEU A 139 -9.40 -19.26 0.06
N PRO A 140 -10.05 -20.29 -0.48
CA PRO A 140 -11.37 -20.67 0.00
C PRO A 140 -11.36 -21.01 1.48
N GLY A 141 -12.47 -20.79 2.16
CA GLY A 141 -12.65 -21.15 3.56
C GLY A 141 -12.34 -22.62 3.82
N GLY A 142 -11.97 -22.97 5.04
CA GLY A 142 -11.60 -24.32 5.45
C GLY A 142 -11.52 -24.43 6.97
N ILE A 143 -10.91 -25.50 7.45
CA ILE A 143 -10.75 -25.79 8.88
C ILE A 143 -9.81 -24.74 9.54
N LEU A 144 -8.81 -24.30 8.80
CA LEU A 144 -7.86 -23.29 9.30
C LEU A 144 -8.40 -21.88 9.03
N GLU A 145 -8.24 -21.05 10.02
CA GLU A 145 -8.49 -19.61 9.94
C GLU A 145 -7.54 -18.96 8.94
N LYS A 146 -8.04 -18.00 8.17
CA LYS A 146 -7.29 -17.32 7.10
C LYS A 146 -7.74 -15.88 6.96
N GLU A 147 -6.82 -15.05 6.54
CA GLU A 147 -7.10 -13.70 6.08
C GLU A 147 -7.92 -13.69 4.77
N ALA A 148 -8.66 -12.64 4.52
CA ALA A 148 -9.47 -12.47 3.30
C ALA A 148 -8.62 -12.59 2.03
N HIS A 149 -7.44 -11.98 2.03
CA HIS A 149 -6.47 -12.09 0.95
C HIS A 149 -5.05 -11.81 1.44
N ARG A 150 -4.07 -12.30 0.70
CA ARG A 150 -2.65 -12.18 0.99
C ARG A 150 -1.89 -11.67 -0.23
N LEU A 151 -1.06 -10.64 -0.05
CA LEU A 151 -0.11 -10.22 -1.07
C LEU A 151 0.88 -11.37 -1.34
N VAL A 152 0.91 -11.85 -2.58
CA VAL A 152 1.76 -12.98 -3.01
C VAL A 152 2.84 -12.56 -3.98
N ALA A 153 2.65 -11.43 -4.68
CA ALA A 153 3.66 -10.85 -5.56
C ALA A 153 3.42 -9.36 -5.74
N TYR A 154 4.45 -8.64 -6.08
CA TYR A 154 4.36 -7.25 -6.56
C TYR A 154 5.52 -6.94 -7.51
N ALA A 155 5.29 -5.99 -8.39
CA ALA A 155 6.30 -5.43 -9.28
C ALA A 155 6.07 -3.94 -9.50
N LYS A 156 7.14 -3.22 -9.76
CA LYS A 156 7.07 -1.79 -10.11
C LYS A 156 7.54 -1.63 -11.55
N THR A 157 6.80 -0.86 -12.33
CA THR A 157 7.17 -0.56 -13.72
C THR A 157 8.45 0.25 -13.81
N SER A 158 9.09 0.22 -14.96
CA SER A 158 10.01 1.27 -15.38
C SER A 158 9.26 2.62 -15.44
N GLU A 159 9.98 3.69 -15.77
CA GLU A 159 9.33 4.99 -15.98
C GLU A 159 8.64 5.00 -17.34
N LEU A 160 7.31 5.08 -17.31
CA LEU A 160 6.46 5.11 -18.50
C LEU A 160 6.14 6.55 -18.88
N LYS A 161 6.43 6.92 -20.12
CA LYS A 161 5.99 8.18 -20.71
C LYS A 161 4.47 8.17 -20.97
N PRO A 162 3.84 9.32 -21.21
CA PRO A 162 2.46 9.36 -21.67
C PRO A 162 2.23 8.38 -22.85
N ASP A 163 1.13 7.62 -22.79
CA ASP A 163 0.73 6.56 -23.71
C ASP A 163 1.66 5.33 -23.79
N GLU A 164 2.76 5.30 -23.06
CA GLU A 164 3.66 4.15 -23.02
C GLU A 164 3.07 3.02 -22.14
N SER A 165 3.38 1.79 -22.52
CA SER A 165 2.94 0.58 -21.82
C SER A 165 4.11 -0.35 -21.54
N GLU A 166 3.99 -1.12 -20.45
CA GLU A 166 4.92 -2.19 -20.07
C GLU A 166 4.12 -3.45 -19.68
N LYS A 167 4.65 -4.62 -20.01
CA LYS A 167 4.09 -5.91 -19.64
C LYS A 167 4.97 -6.61 -18.59
#